data_d099b9ad146702a83c3b16eb4ca76de6
#
_entry.id   d099b9ad146702a83c3b16eb4ca76de6
#
_cell.length_a   1.000
_cell.length_b   1.000
_cell.length_c   1.000
_cell.angle_alpha   90.00
_cell.angle_beta   90.00
_cell.angle_gamma   90.00
#
_symmetry.space_group_name_H-M   'P 1'
#
loop_
_entity.id
_entity.type
_entity.pdbx_description
1 polymer ?
#
loop_
_entity_poly.entity_id
_entity_poly.type
_entity_poly.pdbx_seq_one_letter_code
_entity_poly.pdbx_strand_id
1 'polypeptide(L)'
;MINDVSLTAQINLHEYYSQQIESRRRAPRGDMMTALTEAEMATDDDPRRLTTSEAADFTSLLVSAGTETVARLLGWAGALLASHPAQRVVLAADPSVVPNAVEETLRYEAPSPVQGRFVTRDIELHGAKIPAGSKVLLLTGSAGRDDRKYAHANRYDVRRSFDGHVAFGRGPHFCLGASLVRLEGRVALEETLARFPEWDVDRDRAVRLHTSTVRGLREAADHRVTGPGQLRTVPAVTVGAG
;
A
#
# COMPACT_ATOMS: atom_id res chain seq x y z
N MET A 1 -6.40 -19.09 -8.35
CA MET A 1 -5.63 -20.36 -8.29
C MET A 1 -4.19 -20.00 -8.55
N ILE A 2 -3.27 -20.49 -7.72
CA ILE A 2 -1.82 -20.42 -7.99
C ILE A 2 -1.60 -21.39 -9.16
N ASN A 3 -1.06 -20.89 -10.25
CA ASN A 3 -0.69 -21.74 -11.40
C ASN A 3 0.79 -22.15 -11.29
N ASP A 4 1.23 -23.12 -12.10
CA ASP A 4 2.59 -23.65 -12.06
C ASP A 4 3.66 -22.56 -12.30
N VAL A 5 3.36 -21.54 -13.10
CA VAL A 5 4.26 -20.42 -13.37
C VAL A 5 4.44 -19.57 -12.11
N SER A 6 3.35 -19.26 -11.40
CA SER A 6 3.43 -18.49 -10.14
C SER A 6 4.15 -19.26 -9.05
N LEU A 7 3.95 -20.58 -8.95
CA LEU A 7 4.63 -21.43 -7.98
C LEU A 7 6.14 -21.48 -8.28
N THR A 8 6.52 -21.71 -9.52
CA THR A 8 7.91 -21.74 -9.96
C THR A 8 8.60 -20.39 -9.67
N ALA A 9 7.92 -19.28 -9.97
CA ALA A 9 8.47 -17.94 -9.68
C ALA A 9 8.69 -17.72 -8.17
N GLN A 10 7.78 -18.18 -7.31
CA GLN A 10 7.93 -18.09 -5.86
C GLN A 10 9.11 -18.93 -5.36
N ILE A 11 9.27 -20.15 -5.86
CA ILE A 11 10.40 -21.02 -5.52
C ILE A 11 11.73 -20.36 -5.93
N ASN A 12 11.85 -19.90 -7.15
CA ASN A 12 13.05 -19.24 -7.65
C ASN A 12 13.40 -17.98 -6.84
N LEU A 13 12.37 -17.22 -6.45
CA LEU A 13 12.55 -16.02 -5.64
C LEU A 13 13.03 -16.35 -4.23
N HIS A 14 12.46 -17.38 -3.61
CA HIS A 14 12.89 -17.86 -2.30
C HIS A 14 14.34 -18.37 -2.34
N GLU A 15 14.73 -19.14 -3.37
CA GLU A 15 16.10 -19.58 -3.59
C GLU A 15 17.07 -18.40 -3.74
N TYR A 16 16.70 -17.42 -4.57
CA TYR A 16 17.49 -16.21 -4.76
C TYR A 16 17.73 -15.48 -3.44
N TYR A 17 16.66 -15.23 -2.67
CA TYR A 17 16.81 -14.53 -1.38
C TYR A 17 17.59 -15.36 -0.37
N SER A 18 17.42 -16.67 -0.33
CA SER A 18 18.22 -17.56 0.51
C SER A 18 19.73 -17.45 0.23
N GLN A 19 20.11 -17.44 -1.04
CA GLN A 19 21.50 -17.25 -1.47
C GLN A 19 22.03 -15.85 -1.07
N GLN A 20 21.20 -14.81 -1.20
CA GLN A 20 21.57 -13.47 -0.78
C GLN A 20 21.75 -13.35 0.74
N ILE A 21 20.88 -13.97 1.54
CA ILE A 21 20.97 -14.03 3.01
C ILE A 21 22.26 -14.76 3.42
N GLU A 22 22.54 -15.94 2.85
CA GLU A 22 23.78 -16.66 3.11
C GLU A 22 25.03 -15.86 2.75
N SER A 23 24.99 -15.11 1.64
CA SER A 23 26.07 -14.20 1.27
C SER A 23 26.31 -13.11 2.32
N ARG A 24 25.23 -12.52 2.90
CA ARG A 24 25.33 -11.50 3.99
C ARG A 24 25.84 -12.09 5.29
N ARG A 25 25.46 -13.33 5.61
CA ARG A 25 26.03 -14.03 6.79
C ARG A 25 27.56 -14.19 6.68
N ARG A 26 28.07 -14.51 5.49
CA ARG A 26 29.51 -14.67 5.25
C ARG A 26 30.24 -13.32 5.12
N ALA A 27 29.61 -12.33 4.52
CA ALA A 27 30.17 -11.01 4.27
C ALA A 27 29.07 -9.93 4.50
N PRO A 28 28.92 -9.46 5.74
CA PRO A 28 27.95 -8.43 6.11
C PRO A 28 28.12 -7.15 5.28
N ARG A 29 27.00 -6.47 4.98
CA ARG A 29 26.96 -5.20 4.24
C ARG A 29 26.06 -4.23 5.02
N GLY A 30 26.10 -2.94 4.68
CA GLY A 30 25.18 -1.94 5.26
C GLY A 30 23.80 -1.97 4.61
N ASP A 31 23.16 -3.15 4.56
CA ASP A 31 21.84 -3.34 3.95
C ASP A 31 20.85 -4.06 4.90
N MET A 32 19.57 -3.99 4.53
CA MET A 32 18.48 -4.58 5.32
C MET A 32 18.60 -6.11 5.46
N MET A 33 19.14 -6.81 4.45
CA MET A 33 19.33 -8.26 4.55
C MET A 33 20.36 -8.61 5.62
N THR A 34 21.45 -7.83 5.75
CA THR A 34 22.40 -7.99 6.85
C THR A 34 21.72 -7.75 8.19
N ALA A 35 20.96 -6.66 8.32
CA ALA A 35 20.22 -6.38 9.54
C ALA A 35 19.26 -7.53 9.93
N LEU A 36 18.59 -8.15 8.96
CA LEU A 36 17.74 -9.33 9.19
C LEU A 36 18.55 -10.56 9.68
N THR A 37 19.78 -10.76 9.19
CA THR A 37 20.62 -11.88 9.64
C THR A 37 21.16 -11.69 11.05
N GLU A 38 21.26 -10.45 11.50
CA GLU A 38 21.80 -10.07 12.81
C GLU A 38 20.70 -9.86 13.86
N ALA A 39 19.44 -9.66 13.42
CA ALA A 39 18.31 -9.41 14.30
C ALA A 39 18.08 -10.59 15.25
N GLU A 40 17.97 -10.29 16.54
CA GLU A 40 17.59 -11.25 17.57
C GLU A 40 16.10 -11.11 17.87
N MET A 41 15.39 -12.24 17.80
CA MET A 41 13.99 -12.31 18.20
C MET A 41 13.91 -12.71 19.66
N ALA A 42 13.19 -11.91 20.46
CA ALA A 42 12.82 -12.30 21.81
C ALA A 42 11.82 -13.47 21.73
N THR A 43 12.16 -14.60 22.28
CA THR A 43 11.27 -15.74 22.49
C THR A 43 11.17 -16.02 24.00
N ASP A 44 10.13 -16.74 24.42
CA ASP A 44 9.91 -17.02 25.86
C ASP A 44 11.05 -17.85 26.50
N ASP A 45 11.79 -18.63 25.68
CA ASP A 45 12.80 -19.55 26.15
C ASP A 45 14.24 -19.08 25.93
N ASP A 46 14.56 -18.41 24.82
CA ASP A 46 15.93 -17.92 24.55
C ASP A 46 15.93 -16.99 23.30
N PRO A 47 16.70 -15.88 23.28
CA PRO A 47 16.85 -15.07 22.10
C PRO A 47 17.45 -15.87 20.95
N ARG A 48 16.80 -15.88 19.79
CA ARG A 48 17.33 -16.54 18.61
C ARG A 48 17.36 -15.61 17.39
N ARG A 49 18.25 -15.91 16.47
CA ARG A 49 18.28 -15.23 15.15
C ARG A 49 17.36 -15.92 14.16
N LEU A 50 16.94 -15.18 13.14
CA LEU A 50 16.21 -15.75 12.02
C LEU A 50 17.05 -16.83 11.32
N THR A 51 16.44 -17.94 10.96
CA THR A 51 17.02 -18.92 10.03
C THR A 51 17.18 -18.29 8.64
N THR A 52 17.94 -18.91 7.75
CA THR A 52 18.05 -18.45 6.35
C THR A 52 16.70 -18.41 5.65
N SER A 53 15.89 -19.43 5.82
CA SER A 53 14.54 -19.50 5.24
C SER A 53 13.63 -18.40 5.79
N GLU A 54 13.58 -18.19 7.10
CA GLU A 54 12.76 -17.14 7.72
C GLU A 54 13.18 -15.75 7.22
N ALA A 55 14.49 -15.47 7.11
CA ALA A 55 14.98 -14.21 6.60
C ALA A 55 14.67 -14.02 5.10
N ALA A 56 14.73 -15.09 4.30
CA ALA A 56 14.37 -15.08 2.90
C ALA A 56 12.87 -14.86 2.71
N ASP A 57 12.01 -15.53 3.49
CA ASP A 57 10.56 -15.35 3.48
C ASP A 57 10.17 -13.92 3.87
N PHE A 58 10.83 -13.38 4.91
CA PHE A 58 10.58 -12.00 5.34
C PHE A 58 11.01 -10.98 4.26
N THR A 59 12.14 -11.22 3.60
CA THR A 59 12.60 -10.39 2.47
C THR A 59 11.60 -10.44 1.31
N SER A 60 11.12 -11.63 0.96
CA SER A 60 10.09 -11.81 -0.07
C SER A 60 8.81 -11.06 0.27
N LEU A 61 8.37 -11.13 1.53
CA LEU A 61 7.21 -10.39 2.02
C LEU A 61 7.40 -8.87 1.86
N LEU A 62 8.55 -8.33 2.28
CA LEU A 62 8.84 -6.90 2.19
C LEU A 62 8.79 -6.39 0.75
N VAL A 63 9.42 -7.12 -0.18
CA VAL A 63 9.44 -6.75 -1.60
C VAL A 63 8.02 -6.79 -2.19
N SER A 64 7.30 -7.88 -1.95
CA SER A 64 5.94 -8.05 -2.49
C SER A 64 4.96 -7.02 -1.94
N ALA A 65 5.00 -6.76 -0.63
CA ALA A 65 4.07 -5.83 0.01
C ALA A 65 4.37 -4.37 -0.33
N GLY A 66 5.65 -4.00 -0.47
CA GLY A 66 6.08 -2.62 -0.69
C GLY A 66 5.89 -2.15 -2.13
N THR A 67 6.07 -3.02 -3.11
CA THR A 67 6.11 -2.61 -4.53
C THR A 67 4.75 -2.19 -5.06
N GLU A 68 3.71 -2.97 -4.82
CA GLU A 68 2.41 -2.77 -5.47
C GLU A 68 1.52 -1.77 -4.72
N THR A 69 1.47 -1.84 -3.42
CA THR A 69 0.52 -1.06 -2.61
C THR A 69 0.80 0.45 -2.68
N VAL A 70 2.07 0.86 -2.67
CA VAL A 70 2.47 2.27 -2.80
C VAL A 70 2.14 2.80 -4.20
N ALA A 71 2.40 2.02 -5.23
CA ALA A 71 2.03 2.40 -6.60
C ALA A 71 0.50 2.64 -6.72
N ARG A 72 -0.32 1.81 -6.04
CA ARG A 72 -1.78 2.00 -6.00
C ARG A 72 -2.18 3.26 -5.22
N LEU A 73 -1.53 3.54 -4.09
CA LEU A 73 -1.75 4.78 -3.34
C LEU A 73 -1.49 6.01 -4.22
N LEU A 74 -0.34 6.05 -4.90
CA LEU A 74 0.04 7.18 -5.75
C LEU A 74 -0.91 7.33 -6.96
N GLY A 75 -1.28 6.22 -7.58
CA GLY A 75 -2.27 6.21 -8.67
C GLY A 75 -3.63 6.76 -8.22
N TRP A 76 -4.12 6.36 -7.04
CA TRP A 76 -5.36 6.90 -6.47
C TRP A 76 -5.23 8.37 -6.11
N ALA A 77 -4.12 8.80 -5.50
CA ALA A 77 -3.89 10.20 -5.18
C ALA A 77 -3.93 11.08 -6.44
N GLY A 78 -3.26 10.65 -7.51
CA GLY A 78 -3.30 11.33 -8.81
C GLY A 78 -4.71 11.43 -9.38
N ALA A 79 -5.45 10.31 -9.41
CA ALA A 79 -6.81 10.27 -9.96
C ALA A 79 -7.81 11.08 -9.11
N LEU A 80 -7.70 11.02 -7.78
CA LEU A 80 -8.57 11.77 -6.88
C LEU A 80 -8.31 13.28 -6.99
N LEU A 81 -7.07 13.71 -7.03
CA LEU A 81 -6.72 15.12 -7.13
C LEU A 81 -7.04 15.69 -8.54
N ALA A 82 -6.96 14.90 -9.60
CA ALA A 82 -7.49 15.26 -10.93
C ALA A 82 -9.01 15.47 -10.86
N SER A 83 -9.71 14.61 -10.10
CA SER A 83 -11.16 14.66 -9.95
C SER A 83 -11.65 15.75 -9.02
N HIS A 84 -10.78 16.30 -8.20
CA HIS A 84 -11.07 17.31 -7.19
C HIS A 84 -10.09 18.50 -7.33
N PRO A 85 -10.13 19.26 -8.42
CA PRO A 85 -9.16 20.33 -8.69
C PRO A 85 -9.09 21.38 -7.59
N ALA A 86 -10.20 21.69 -6.91
CA ALA A 86 -10.20 22.61 -5.77
C ALA A 86 -9.35 22.08 -4.59
N GLN A 87 -9.33 20.76 -4.35
CA GLN A 87 -8.50 20.14 -3.32
C GLN A 87 -7.01 20.19 -3.72
N ARG A 88 -6.72 19.99 -5.00
CA ARG A 88 -5.36 20.10 -5.54
C ARG A 88 -4.80 21.52 -5.39
N VAL A 89 -5.59 22.55 -5.68
CA VAL A 89 -5.22 23.97 -5.48
C VAL A 89 -4.87 24.23 -4.01
N VAL A 90 -5.62 23.66 -3.07
CA VAL A 90 -5.32 23.76 -1.63
C VAL A 90 -3.93 23.20 -1.31
N LEU A 91 -3.58 22.04 -1.87
CA LEU A 91 -2.28 21.40 -1.62
C LEU A 91 -1.13 22.16 -2.27
N ALA A 92 -1.34 22.72 -3.45
CA ALA A 92 -0.34 23.54 -4.14
C ALA A 92 -0.06 24.85 -3.41
N ALA A 93 -1.09 25.45 -2.81
CA ALA A 93 -0.97 26.69 -2.03
C ALA A 93 -0.41 26.47 -0.62
N ASP A 94 -0.66 25.29 -0.02
CA ASP A 94 -0.25 24.97 1.35
C ASP A 94 0.26 23.51 1.42
N PRO A 95 1.56 23.28 1.12
CA PRO A 95 2.16 21.94 1.19
C PRO A 95 2.09 21.27 2.56
N SER A 96 1.87 22.03 3.64
CA SER A 96 1.74 21.46 4.99
C SER A 96 0.50 20.53 5.12
N VAL A 97 -0.45 20.63 4.20
CA VAL A 97 -1.65 19.78 4.13
C VAL A 97 -1.37 18.44 3.42
N VAL A 98 -0.26 18.32 2.70
CA VAL A 98 0.06 17.10 1.90
C VAL A 98 0.09 15.82 2.76
N PRO A 99 0.68 15.78 3.96
CA PRO A 99 0.62 14.59 4.81
C PRO A 99 -0.83 14.15 5.09
N ASN A 100 -1.72 15.10 5.35
CA ASN A 100 -3.13 14.82 5.61
C ASN A 100 -3.86 14.31 4.35
N ALA A 101 -3.49 14.80 3.16
CA ALA A 101 -4.03 14.31 1.89
C ALA A 101 -3.63 12.86 1.63
N VAL A 102 -2.43 12.43 2.05
CA VAL A 102 -2.02 11.02 2.00
C VAL A 102 -2.92 10.16 2.89
N GLU A 103 -3.17 10.56 4.14
CA GLU A 103 -4.08 9.85 5.05
C GLU A 103 -5.52 9.81 4.49
N GLU A 104 -6.02 10.91 3.92
CA GLU A 104 -7.35 10.95 3.31
C GLU A 104 -7.44 10.03 2.08
N THR A 105 -6.39 9.97 1.26
CA THR A 105 -6.33 9.04 0.12
C THR A 105 -6.38 7.60 0.60
N LEU A 106 -5.60 7.23 1.62
CA LEU A 106 -5.60 5.91 2.23
C LEU A 106 -6.95 5.54 2.82
N ARG A 107 -7.62 6.48 3.50
CA ARG A 107 -8.97 6.27 4.01
C ARG A 107 -9.98 6.07 2.88
N TYR A 108 -9.94 6.96 1.89
CA TYR A 108 -10.95 7.04 0.83
C TYR A 108 -10.84 5.92 -0.19
N GLU A 109 -9.61 5.56 -0.60
CA GLU A 109 -9.29 4.49 -1.54
C GLU A 109 -8.13 3.64 -1.00
N ALA A 110 -8.43 2.79 0.00
CA ALA A 110 -7.42 1.90 0.56
C ALA A 110 -6.83 0.98 -0.52
N PRO A 111 -5.50 0.96 -0.73
CA PRO A 111 -4.87 0.07 -1.71
C PRO A 111 -5.14 -1.42 -1.46
N SER A 112 -5.26 -1.83 -0.19
CA SER A 112 -5.63 -3.19 0.21
C SER A 112 -6.95 -3.16 0.99
N PRO A 113 -8.09 -3.20 0.30
CA PRO A 113 -9.41 -2.92 0.89
C PRO A 113 -10.02 -4.11 1.65
N VAL A 114 -9.44 -5.30 1.52
CA VAL A 114 -9.96 -6.54 2.13
C VAL A 114 -8.81 -7.33 2.75
N GLN A 115 -9.01 -7.77 4.00
CA GLN A 115 -8.06 -8.61 4.72
C GLN A 115 -8.74 -9.91 5.16
N GLY A 116 -8.14 -11.07 4.85
CA GLY A 116 -8.62 -12.36 5.31
C GLY A 116 -8.12 -12.71 6.72
N ARG A 117 -8.95 -13.40 7.49
CA ARG A 117 -8.58 -14.04 8.76
C ARG A 117 -9.12 -15.44 8.81
N PHE A 118 -8.32 -16.35 9.36
CA PHE A 118 -8.77 -17.69 9.70
C PHE A 118 -9.16 -17.73 11.18
N VAL A 119 -10.32 -18.28 11.49
CA VAL A 119 -10.86 -18.35 12.85
C VAL A 119 -10.35 -19.63 13.51
N THR A 120 -9.48 -19.50 14.49
CA THR A 120 -8.84 -20.65 15.17
C THR A 120 -9.63 -21.22 16.35
N ARG A 121 -10.60 -20.47 16.87
CA ARG A 121 -11.52 -20.86 17.95
C ARG A 121 -12.87 -20.20 17.73
N ASP A 122 -13.93 -20.74 18.28
CA ASP A 122 -15.26 -20.11 18.23
C ASP A 122 -15.20 -18.70 18.81
N ILE A 123 -15.76 -17.76 18.08
CA ILE A 123 -15.90 -16.36 18.52
C ILE A 123 -17.34 -15.87 18.34
N GLU A 124 -17.70 -14.86 19.10
CA GLU A 124 -18.95 -14.12 18.92
C GLU A 124 -18.64 -12.67 18.56
N LEU A 125 -19.28 -12.17 17.52
CA LEU A 125 -19.10 -10.79 17.05
C LEU A 125 -20.48 -10.18 16.78
N HIS A 126 -20.84 -9.13 17.50
CA HIS A 126 -22.15 -8.46 17.39
C HIS A 126 -23.35 -9.43 17.45
N GLY A 127 -23.30 -10.43 18.33
CA GLY A 127 -24.36 -11.44 18.49
C GLY A 127 -24.32 -12.57 17.44
N ALA A 128 -23.44 -12.52 16.45
CA ALA A 128 -23.24 -13.60 15.50
C ALA A 128 -22.14 -14.54 15.96
N LYS A 129 -22.46 -15.85 16.05
CA LYS A 129 -21.46 -16.89 16.34
C LYS A 129 -20.69 -17.26 15.07
N ILE A 130 -19.38 -17.24 15.15
CA ILE A 130 -18.47 -17.59 14.05
C ILE A 130 -17.64 -18.79 14.53
N PRO A 131 -17.87 -19.99 13.99
CA PRO A 131 -17.18 -21.18 14.45
C PRO A 131 -15.71 -21.22 14.02
N ALA A 132 -14.89 -21.94 14.77
CA ALA A 132 -13.54 -22.30 14.39
C ALA A 132 -13.52 -22.94 12.99
N GLY A 133 -12.44 -22.70 12.23
CA GLY A 133 -12.32 -23.15 10.85
C GLY A 133 -12.95 -22.20 9.82
N SER A 134 -13.72 -21.21 10.25
CA SER A 134 -14.30 -20.19 9.35
C SER A 134 -13.24 -19.27 8.77
N LYS A 135 -13.56 -18.66 7.61
CA LYS A 135 -12.81 -17.55 7.03
C LYS A 135 -13.63 -16.26 7.19
N VAL A 136 -13.01 -15.23 7.73
CA VAL A 136 -13.61 -13.90 7.91
C VAL A 136 -12.89 -12.91 7.00
N LEU A 137 -13.65 -12.08 6.28
CA LEU A 137 -13.13 -10.99 5.48
C LEU A 137 -13.36 -9.66 6.21
N LEU A 138 -12.29 -8.96 6.50
CA LEU A 138 -12.31 -7.62 7.09
C LEU A 138 -12.31 -6.60 5.94
N LEU A 139 -13.42 -5.89 5.78
CA LEU A 139 -13.61 -4.93 4.70
C LEU A 139 -13.05 -3.55 5.09
N THR A 140 -11.73 -3.43 5.11
CA THR A 140 -11.03 -2.20 5.52
C THR A 140 -11.36 -1.00 4.63
N GLY A 141 -11.58 -1.23 3.33
CA GLY A 141 -12.03 -0.19 2.41
C GLY A 141 -13.45 0.32 2.72
N SER A 142 -14.35 -0.57 3.11
CA SER A 142 -15.70 -0.19 3.57
C SER A 142 -15.64 0.58 4.90
N ALA A 143 -14.81 0.14 5.82
CA ALA A 143 -14.62 0.83 7.10
C ALA A 143 -14.11 2.27 6.92
N GLY A 144 -13.31 2.54 5.88
CA GLY A 144 -12.89 3.89 5.50
C GLY A 144 -14.04 4.79 5.01
N ARG A 145 -15.20 4.22 4.64
CA ARG A 145 -16.40 4.92 4.15
C ARG A 145 -17.59 4.85 5.11
N ASP A 146 -17.33 4.52 6.37
CA ASP A 146 -18.38 4.38 7.38
C ASP A 146 -18.79 5.76 7.95
N ASP A 147 -20.01 6.20 7.67
CA ASP A 147 -20.56 7.48 8.16
C ASP A 147 -20.73 7.53 9.69
N ARG A 148 -20.72 6.35 10.37
CA ARG A 148 -20.71 6.28 11.84
C ARG A 148 -19.36 6.72 12.44
N LYS A 149 -18.29 6.61 11.66
CA LYS A 149 -16.91 6.99 12.07
C LYS A 149 -16.50 8.33 11.47
N TYR A 150 -16.88 8.59 10.22
CA TYR A 150 -16.42 9.76 9.47
C TYR A 150 -17.61 10.56 8.96
N ALA A 151 -17.79 11.77 9.44
CA ALA A 151 -18.81 12.67 8.89
C ALA A 151 -18.60 12.86 7.38
N HIS A 152 -19.64 12.67 6.58
CA HIS A 152 -19.58 12.72 5.12
C HIS A 152 -18.49 11.78 4.56
N ALA A 153 -18.50 10.50 4.97
CA ALA A 153 -17.45 9.52 4.66
C ALA A 153 -17.19 9.35 3.16
N ASN A 154 -18.19 9.60 2.31
CA ASN A 154 -18.09 9.53 0.85
C ASN A 154 -17.55 10.82 0.19
N ARG A 155 -17.23 11.86 0.97
CA ARG A 155 -16.56 13.07 0.48
C ARG A 155 -15.06 12.90 0.65
N TYR A 156 -14.30 13.13 -0.43
CA TYR A 156 -12.85 13.29 -0.38
C TYR A 156 -12.51 14.71 0.09
N ASP A 157 -11.75 14.83 1.17
CA ASP A 157 -11.44 16.12 1.79
C ASP A 157 -10.03 16.10 2.38
N VAL A 158 -9.08 16.77 1.72
CA VAL A 158 -7.68 16.83 2.13
C VAL A 158 -7.45 17.54 3.46
N ARG A 159 -8.45 18.26 3.97
CA ARG A 159 -8.42 18.92 5.29
C ARG A 159 -9.22 18.17 6.35
N ARG A 160 -9.66 16.94 6.06
CA ARG A 160 -10.42 16.13 7.01
C ARG A 160 -9.63 15.98 8.32
N SER A 161 -10.28 16.19 9.46
CA SER A 161 -9.73 15.82 10.75
C SER A 161 -9.84 14.31 10.95
N PHE A 162 -8.74 13.68 11.34
CA PHE A 162 -8.66 12.25 11.57
C PHE A 162 -8.52 11.90 13.04
N ASP A 163 -9.28 10.90 13.45
CA ASP A 163 -9.01 10.07 14.61
C ASP A 163 -8.62 8.65 14.12
N GLY A 164 -7.61 8.60 13.24
CA GLY A 164 -7.08 7.39 12.61
C GLY A 164 -8.00 6.72 11.60
N HIS A 165 -7.43 5.81 10.83
CA HIS A 165 -8.14 4.93 9.89
C HIS A 165 -7.54 3.52 9.96
N VAL A 166 -8.17 2.55 9.27
CA VAL A 166 -7.76 1.13 9.31
C VAL A 166 -7.13 0.64 8.00
N ALA A 167 -6.72 1.55 7.11
CA ALA A 167 -6.07 1.16 5.85
C ALA A 167 -4.74 0.41 6.07
N PHE A 168 -4.06 0.69 7.17
CA PHE A 168 -2.85 -0.03 7.60
C PHE A 168 -3.13 -1.20 8.56
N GLY A 169 -4.39 -1.55 8.77
CA GLY A 169 -4.77 -2.55 9.77
C GLY A 169 -4.65 -2.06 11.20
N ARG A 170 -4.71 -3.00 12.15
CA ARG A 170 -4.51 -2.78 13.60
C ARG A 170 -3.96 -4.02 14.27
N GLY A 171 -3.38 -3.85 15.48
CA GLY A 171 -2.85 -4.95 16.30
C GLY A 171 -1.51 -5.50 15.77
N PRO A 172 -1.20 -6.78 16.05
CA PRO A 172 0.09 -7.38 15.69
C PRO A 172 0.43 -7.35 14.19
N HIS A 173 -0.59 -7.27 13.34
CA HIS A 173 -0.46 -7.16 11.89
C HIS A 173 -0.56 -5.72 11.36
N PHE A 174 -0.38 -4.70 12.20
CA PHE A 174 -0.28 -3.32 11.73
C PHE A 174 0.83 -3.21 10.69
N CYS A 175 0.58 -2.51 9.60
CA CYS A 175 1.49 -2.43 8.47
C CYS A 175 2.90 -2.00 8.89
N LEU A 176 3.89 -2.85 8.66
CA LEU A 176 5.28 -2.58 8.98
C LEU A 176 5.82 -1.35 8.22
N GLY A 177 5.41 -1.20 6.95
CA GLY A 177 5.81 -0.11 6.07
C GLY A 177 5.03 1.21 6.26
N ALA A 178 4.13 1.32 7.25
CA ALA A 178 3.22 2.46 7.37
C ALA A 178 3.93 3.84 7.41
N SER A 179 5.09 3.92 8.06
CA SER A 179 5.90 5.16 8.11
C SER A 179 6.55 5.47 6.76
N LEU A 180 7.07 4.44 6.08
CA LEU A 180 7.69 4.58 4.76
C LEU A 180 6.66 5.00 3.71
N VAL A 181 5.50 4.35 3.67
CA VAL A 181 4.39 4.69 2.76
C VAL A 181 3.94 6.15 2.91
N ARG A 182 3.86 6.65 4.15
CA ARG A 182 3.55 8.06 4.42
C ARG A 182 4.61 9.01 3.88
N LEU A 183 5.88 8.65 4.06
CA LEU A 183 7.00 9.42 3.54
C LEU A 183 7.00 9.43 2.00
N GLU A 184 6.87 8.26 1.37
CA GLU A 184 6.82 8.12 -0.09
C GLU A 184 5.62 8.88 -0.68
N GLY A 185 4.44 8.73 -0.09
CA GLY A 185 3.23 9.43 -0.52
C GLY A 185 3.39 10.94 -0.41
N ARG A 186 3.95 11.43 0.70
CA ARG A 186 4.20 12.86 0.91
C ARG A 186 5.18 13.40 -0.13
N VAL A 187 6.38 12.80 -0.23
CA VAL A 187 7.42 13.28 -1.15
C VAL A 187 6.93 13.25 -2.60
N ALA A 188 6.27 12.16 -3.01
CA ALA A 188 5.75 12.04 -4.36
C ALA A 188 4.71 13.13 -4.69
N LEU A 189 3.80 13.44 -3.77
CA LEU A 189 2.80 14.48 -3.96
C LEU A 189 3.43 15.89 -3.94
N GLU A 190 4.32 16.18 -3.01
CA GLU A 190 5.02 17.48 -2.93
C GLU A 190 5.79 17.75 -4.23
N GLU A 191 6.56 16.76 -4.73
CA GLU A 191 7.33 16.88 -5.96
C GLU A 191 6.45 16.95 -7.22
N THR A 192 5.33 16.23 -7.22
CA THR A 192 4.37 16.29 -8.34
C THR A 192 3.70 17.64 -8.40
N LEU A 193 3.19 18.16 -7.30
CA LEU A 193 2.52 19.48 -7.23
C LEU A 193 3.46 20.62 -7.60
N ALA A 194 4.73 20.55 -7.17
CA ALA A 194 5.73 21.56 -7.48
C ALA A 194 6.07 21.63 -9.00
N ARG A 195 6.09 20.50 -9.68
CA ARG A 195 6.45 20.42 -11.11
C ARG A 195 5.24 20.49 -12.03
N PHE A 196 4.12 19.96 -11.57
CA PHE A 196 2.89 19.77 -12.35
C PHE A 196 1.70 20.21 -11.50
N PRO A 197 1.45 21.52 -11.34
CA PRO A 197 0.35 22.02 -10.51
C PRO A 197 -1.04 21.66 -11.05
N GLU A 198 -1.11 21.33 -12.35
CA GLU A 198 -2.34 20.95 -13.01
C GLU A 198 -2.16 19.67 -13.83
N TRP A 199 -3.09 18.74 -13.68
CA TRP A 199 -3.20 17.53 -14.51
C TRP A 199 -4.64 17.07 -14.57
N ASP A 200 -4.93 16.25 -15.56
CA ASP A 200 -6.20 15.57 -15.71
C ASP A 200 -5.98 14.09 -16.01
N VAL A 201 -6.99 13.26 -15.76
CA VAL A 201 -6.99 11.81 -16.01
C VAL A 201 -8.15 11.47 -16.90
N ASP A 202 -7.88 10.86 -18.05
CA ASP A 202 -8.90 10.31 -18.93
C ASP A 202 -9.56 9.10 -18.26
N ARG A 203 -10.72 9.33 -17.65
CA ARG A 203 -11.45 8.31 -16.89
C ARG A 203 -12.07 7.24 -17.78
N ASP A 204 -12.39 7.57 -19.04
CA ASP A 204 -13.01 6.63 -19.97
C ASP A 204 -12.00 5.59 -20.45
N ARG A 205 -10.72 5.97 -20.47
CA ARG A 205 -9.60 5.08 -20.79
C ARG A 205 -8.92 4.46 -19.58
N ALA A 206 -9.26 4.89 -18.37
CA ALA A 206 -8.67 4.37 -17.14
C ALA A 206 -9.14 2.92 -16.88
N VAL A 207 -8.20 1.98 -16.81
CA VAL A 207 -8.48 0.57 -16.58
C VAL A 207 -8.27 0.23 -15.12
N ARG A 208 -9.31 -0.29 -14.45
CA ARG A 208 -9.20 -0.78 -13.07
C ARG A 208 -8.46 -2.11 -13.03
N LEU A 209 -7.63 -2.26 -11.99
CA LEU A 209 -7.01 -3.54 -11.70
C LEU A 209 -8.04 -4.51 -11.10
N HIS A 210 -8.08 -5.72 -11.63
CA HIS A 210 -8.95 -6.80 -11.14
C HIS A 210 -8.11 -7.82 -10.37
N THR A 211 -7.95 -7.60 -9.06
CA THR A 211 -7.34 -8.57 -8.13
C THR A 211 -8.20 -8.74 -6.89
N SER A 212 -7.93 -9.80 -6.13
CA SER A 212 -8.64 -10.09 -4.87
C SER A 212 -8.07 -9.33 -3.66
N THR A 213 -6.86 -8.79 -3.75
CA THR A 213 -6.11 -8.28 -2.59
C THR A 213 -5.81 -6.79 -2.64
N VAL A 214 -5.61 -6.24 -3.85
CA VAL A 214 -5.29 -4.84 -4.05
C VAL A 214 -6.30 -4.17 -4.97
N ARG A 215 -6.51 -2.87 -4.76
CA ARG A 215 -7.40 -2.04 -5.57
C ARG A 215 -6.63 -0.85 -6.11
N GLY A 216 -6.74 -0.62 -7.41
CA GLY A 216 -6.04 0.49 -8.07
C GLY A 216 -6.40 0.61 -9.53
N LEU A 217 -5.67 1.47 -10.20
CA LEU A 217 -5.69 1.59 -11.64
C LEU A 217 -4.53 0.75 -12.21
N ARG A 218 -4.81 -0.05 -13.23
CA ARG A 218 -3.80 -0.77 -14.00
C ARG A 218 -3.10 0.18 -14.96
N GLU A 219 -3.89 1.02 -15.61
CA GLU A 219 -3.45 2.06 -16.51
C GLU A 219 -4.22 3.33 -16.15
N ALA A 220 -3.50 4.40 -15.86
CA ALA A 220 -4.05 5.73 -15.89
C ALA A 220 -3.73 6.28 -17.29
N ALA A 221 -4.75 6.30 -18.15
CA ALA A 221 -4.57 6.74 -19.53
C ALA A 221 -4.19 8.21 -19.60
N ASP A 222 -3.35 8.53 -20.56
CA ASP A 222 -2.80 9.82 -20.97
C ASP A 222 -3.15 11.02 -20.08
N HIS A 223 -2.19 11.40 -19.24
CA HIS A 223 -2.29 12.61 -18.45
C HIS A 223 -2.02 13.82 -19.34
N ARG A 224 -2.95 14.73 -19.45
CA ARG A 224 -2.62 16.09 -19.90
C ARG A 224 -2.00 16.82 -18.73
N VAL A 225 -0.71 17.03 -18.79
CA VAL A 225 0.02 17.81 -17.80
C VAL A 225 0.25 19.19 -18.39
N THR A 226 -0.25 20.21 -17.72
CA THR A 226 0.03 21.61 -18.07
C THR A 226 1.11 22.11 -17.12
N GLY A 227 2.36 22.15 -17.58
CA GLY A 227 3.41 22.95 -16.95
C GLY A 227 3.45 24.36 -17.54
N PRO A 228 4.15 25.33 -16.92
CA PRO A 228 4.28 26.66 -17.49
C PRO A 228 4.90 26.57 -18.88
N GLY A 229 4.05 26.68 -19.90
CA GLY A 229 4.43 26.89 -21.30
C GLY A 229 4.16 25.79 -22.30
N GLN A 230 3.78 24.53 -21.94
CA GLN A 230 3.44 23.50 -22.95
C GLN A 230 2.56 22.37 -22.39
N LEU A 231 1.51 22.01 -23.14
CA LEU A 231 0.80 20.73 -23.02
C LEU A 231 1.77 19.60 -23.40
N ARG A 232 2.19 18.79 -22.44
CA ARG A 232 2.90 17.54 -22.71
C ARG A 232 1.99 16.36 -22.37
N THR A 233 1.79 15.49 -23.33
CA THR A 233 1.22 14.17 -23.11
C THR A 233 2.30 13.30 -22.50
N VAL A 234 2.12 12.87 -21.26
CA VAL A 234 3.01 11.88 -20.64
C VAL A 234 2.42 10.50 -20.97
N PRO A 235 3.17 9.60 -21.62
CA PRO A 235 2.66 8.26 -21.90
C PRO A 235 2.30 7.52 -20.61
N ALA A 236 1.25 6.71 -20.68
CA ALA A 236 0.80 5.89 -19.57
C ALA A 236 1.95 5.08 -18.98
N VAL A 237 2.16 5.19 -17.66
CA VAL A 237 3.07 4.31 -16.96
C VAL A 237 2.39 2.94 -16.86
N THR A 238 2.74 2.05 -17.77
CA THR A 238 2.32 0.65 -17.71
C THR A 238 3.14 -0.01 -16.62
N VAL A 239 2.55 -0.26 -15.47
CA VAL A 239 3.14 -1.15 -14.47
C VAL A 239 2.94 -2.56 -15.01
N GLY A 240 4.00 -3.14 -15.60
CA GLY A 240 3.98 -4.47 -16.15
C GLY A 240 3.46 -5.47 -15.10
N ALA A 241 2.45 -6.26 -15.51
CA ALA A 241 2.08 -7.46 -14.80
C ALA A 241 3.16 -8.51 -15.15
N GLY A 242 4.13 -8.70 -14.23
CA GLY A 242 5.01 -9.86 -14.20
C GLY A 242 4.33 -10.98 -13.44
#